data_f3a83a6f1d559a6dc359b7c17789fefa
#
_entry.id   f3a83a6f1d559a6dc359b7c17789fefa
#
_cell.length_a   1.000
_cell.length_b   1.000
_cell.length_c   1.000
_cell.angle_alpha   90.00
_cell.angle_beta   90.00
_cell.angle_gamma   90.00
#
_symmetry.space_group_name_H-M   'P 1'
#
loop_
_entity.id
_entity.type
_entity.pdbx_description
1 polymer ?
#
loop_
_entity_poly.entity_id
_entity_poly.type
_entity_poly.pdbx_seq_one_letter_code
_entity_poly.pdbx_strand_id
1 'polypeptide(L)'
;MKKRNIVQKGVTFALTAAMAGSSFVSAFPVLAAEDDSKSIVALTTDGLTNPLGVDTLTPVFTWQMESGKTGASQSAYQITVMDMGGNTVWDSGVVESGESTNIKYNGEELQPKTEYQWKVAVTDEDGSTWESDVNTFETSFLDTTYDSWGDAKWIGYSKKNLDAAAA
;
A
#
# COMPACT_ATOMS: atom_id res chain seq x y z
N MET A 1 32.73 -14.93 33.89
CA MET A 1 31.63 -14.79 32.91
C MET A 1 30.65 -15.96 33.15
N LYS A 2 29.47 -15.68 33.66
CA LYS A 2 28.48 -16.68 34.09
C LYS A 2 27.31 -16.67 33.13
N LYS A 3 27.17 -17.69 32.27
CA LYS A 3 26.06 -17.84 31.34
C LYS A 3 24.79 -18.19 32.11
N ARG A 4 23.75 -17.39 31.99
CA ARG A 4 22.41 -17.66 32.52
C ARG A 4 21.62 -18.45 31.48
N ASN A 5 21.35 -19.74 31.78
CA ASN A 5 20.42 -20.55 30.99
C ASN A 5 18.99 -20.16 31.37
N ILE A 6 18.23 -19.76 30.36
CA ILE A 6 16.78 -19.57 30.48
C ILE A 6 16.13 -20.94 30.26
N VAL A 7 15.54 -21.50 31.33
CA VAL A 7 14.77 -22.74 31.27
C VAL A 7 13.34 -22.38 30.88
N GLN A 8 12.95 -22.78 29.65
CA GLN A 8 11.55 -22.79 29.28
C GLN A 8 10.80 -23.84 30.08
N LYS A 9 9.86 -23.41 30.90
CA LYS A 9 8.95 -24.34 31.60
C LYS A 9 7.81 -24.72 30.65
N GLY A 10 7.93 -25.88 30.00
CA GLY A 10 6.81 -26.52 29.32
C GLY A 10 5.77 -26.98 30.35
N VAL A 11 4.55 -26.52 30.22
CA VAL A 11 3.40 -27.01 30.98
C VAL A 11 2.86 -28.24 30.28
N THR A 12 3.15 -29.43 30.83
CA THR A 12 2.59 -30.69 30.37
C THR A 12 1.28 -30.92 31.11
N PHE A 13 0.16 -30.86 30.42
CA PHE A 13 -1.12 -31.31 30.96
C PHE A 13 -1.24 -32.81 30.80
N ALA A 14 -1.20 -33.53 31.90
CA ALA A 14 -1.56 -34.95 31.91
C ALA A 14 -3.09 -35.10 32.00
N LEU A 15 -3.66 -35.73 30.98
CA LEU A 15 -5.08 -36.06 30.92
C LEU A 15 -5.30 -37.40 31.57
N THR A 16 -5.85 -37.41 32.79
CA THR A 16 -6.37 -38.63 33.45
C THR A 16 -7.85 -38.77 33.13
N ALA A 17 -8.19 -39.80 32.35
CA ALA A 17 -9.56 -40.16 32.06
C ALA A 17 -10.15 -40.96 33.24
N ALA A 18 -11.19 -40.45 33.91
CA ALA A 18 -12.08 -41.18 34.78
C ALA A 18 -13.47 -41.19 34.12
N MET A 19 -13.93 -42.38 33.72
CA MET A 19 -15.28 -42.60 33.23
C MET A 19 -16.30 -42.66 34.37
N ALA A 20 -17.21 -41.70 34.45
CA ALA A 20 -18.52 -41.86 35.08
C ALA A 20 -19.53 -40.99 34.32
N GLY A 21 -20.56 -41.64 33.81
CA GLY A 21 -21.53 -41.05 32.93
C GLY A 21 -22.42 -39.98 33.54
N SER A 22 -22.42 -38.83 32.92
CA SER A 22 -23.54 -37.90 32.80
C SER A 22 -23.17 -36.90 31.71
N SER A 23 -24.10 -36.76 30.75
CA SER A 23 -23.90 -35.90 29.57
C SER A 23 -23.93 -34.43 29.95
N PHE A 24 -22.82 -33.88 30.40
CA PHE A 24 -22.62 -32.44 30.41
C PHE A 24 -21.92 -32.08 29.09
N VAL A 25 -22.68 -31.57 28.15
CA VAL A 25 -22.12 -30.82 27.02
C VAL A 25 -21.55 -29.55 27.60
N SER A 26 -20.31 -29.61 28.03
CA SER A 26 -19.52 -28.40 28.31
C SER A 26 -19.24 -27.77 26.95
N ALA A 27 -20.00 -26.76 26.58
CA ALA A 27 -19.60 -25.82 25.55
C ALA A 27 -18.32 -25.17 26.03
N PHE A 28 -17.17 -25.66 25.56
CA PHE A 28 -15.92 -24.93 25.67
C PHE A 28 -16.10 -23.68 24.82
N PRO A 29 -15.91 -22.48 25.40
CA PRO A 29 -15.81 -21.31 24.53
C PRO A 29 -14.61 -21.58 23.61
N VAL A 30 -14.88 -21.70 22.32
CA VAL A 30 -13.84 -21.57 21.32
C VAL A 30 -13.39 -20.11 21.47
N LEU A 31 -12.27 -19.89 22.17
CA LEU A 31 -11.54 -18.65 22.02
C LEU A 31 -11.11 -18.67 20.53
N ALA A 32 -11.79 -17.92 19.70
CA ALA A 32 -11.26 -17.54 18.43
C ALA A 32 -9.91 -16.88 18.75
N ALA A 33 -8.82 -17.44 18.25
CA ALA A 33 -7.55 -16.72 18.25
C ALA A 33 -7.85 -15.45 17.46
N GLU A 34 -7.63 -14.29 18.07
CA GLU A 34 -7.67 -13.04 17.33
C GLU A 34 -6.57 -13.14 16.28
N ASP A 35 -6.96 -13.04 15.03
CA ASP A 35 -6.03 -12.94 13.92
C ASP A 35 -5.43 -11.53 13.97
N ASP A 36 -4.21 -11.42 14.50
CA ASP A 36 -3.49 -10.14 14.60
C ASP A 36 -2.76 -9.80 13.27
N SER A 37 -3.22 -10.39 12.17
CA SER A 37 -2.69 -10.06 10.84
C SER A 37 -3.05 -8.62 10.50
N LYS A 38 -2.04 -7.85 10.12
CA LYS A 38 -2.17 -6.45 9.67
C LYS A 38 -1.46 -6.30 8.35
N SER A 39 -2.12 -5.68 7.38
CA SER A 39 -1.54 -5.39 6.07
C SER A 39 -2.08 -4.08 5.50
N ILE A 40 -1.30 -3.48 4.62
CA ILE A 40 -1.72 -2.33 3.83
C ILE A 40 -1.78 -2.80 2.39
N VAL A 41 -2.94 -2.68 1.78
CA VAL A 41 -3.24 -3.23 0.46
C VAL A 41 -3.88 -2.18 -0.45
N ALA A 42 -4.14 -2.55 -1.71
CA ALA A 42 -4.83 -1.71 -2.68
C ALA A 42 -4.21 -0.32 -2.83
N LEU A 43 -2.86 -0.25 -2.83
CA LEU A 43 -2.15 0.99 -3.07
C LEU A 43 -2.39 1.46 -4.50
N THR A 44 -2.81 2.71 -4.65
CA THR A 44 -3.04 3.32 -5.96
C THR A 44 -2.49 4.75 -6.02
N THR A 45 -2.04 5.12 -7.23
CA THR A 45 -1.72 6.49 -7.60
C THR A 45 -2.74 6.92 -8.66
N ASP A 46 -3.47 8.02 -8.43
CA ASP A 46 -4.58 8.49 -9.28
C ASP A 46 -5.62 7.39 -9.58
N GLY A 47 -5.87 6.50 -8.61
CA GLY A 47 -6.82 5.39 -8.72
C GLY A 47 -6.32 4.16 -9.49
N LEU A 48 -5.06 4.14 -9.93
CA LEU A 48 -4.47 3.05 -10.70
C LEU A 48 -3.31 2.40 -9.93
N THR A 49 -3.15 1.09 -10.07
CA THR A 49 -2.00 0.35 -9.51
C THR A 49 -0.81 0.46 -10.44
N ASN A 50 0.30 0.98 -9.95
CA ASN A 50 1.56 1.18 -10.71
C ASN A 50 1.33 1.82 -12.09
N PRO A 51 0.68 3.01 -12.15
CA PRO A 51 0.34 3.62 -13.42
C PRO A 51 1.57 4.08 -14.20
N LEU A 52 1.48 3.98 -15.53
CA LEU A 52 2.38 4.61 -16.47
C LEU A 52 1.73 5.89 -17.02
N GLY A 53 2.48 6.97 -17.09
CA GLY A 53 2.03 8.21 -17.71
C GLY A 53 1.09 9.04 -16.84
N VAL A 54 1.35 9.14 -15.55
CA VAL A 54 0.66 10.08 -14.64
C VAL A 54 0.87 11.51 -15.13
N ASP A 55 -0.22 12.19 -15.48
CA ASP A 55 -0.21 13.51 -16.13
C ASP A 55 -0.60 14.65 -15.17
N THR A 56 -0.14 14.59 -13.94
CA THR A 56 -0.34 15.62 -12.94
C THR A 56 0.93 15.83 -12.10
N LEU A 57 1.20 17.07 -11.71
CA LEU A 57 2.27 17.42 -10.79
C LEU A 57 1.95 17.09 -9.33
N THR A 58 0.67 16.82 -9.04
CA THR A 58 0.19 16.51 -7.68
C THR A 58 -0.65 15.25 -7.68
N PRO A 59 -0.06 14.07 -7.98
CA PRO A 59 -0.78 12.81 -7.95
C PRO A 59 -1.40 12.55 -6.58
N VAL A 60 -2.47 11.77 -6.54
CA VAL A 60 -3.13 11.39 -5.30
C VAL A 60 -2.87 9.93 -4.97
N PHE A 61 -2.57 9.68 -3.70
CA PHE A 61 -2.32 8.35 -3.16
C PHE A 61 -3.54 7.84 -2.39
N THR A 62 -3.80 6.55 -2.53
CA THR A 62 -4.88 5.86 -1.81
C THR A 62 -4.38 4.47 -1.39
N TRP A 63 -4.79 4.00 -0.22
CA TRP A 63 -4.51 2.66 0.29
C TRP A 63 -5.66 2.16 1.15
N GLN A 64 -5.64 0.88 1.47
CA GLN A 64 -6.55 0.25 2.41
C GLN A 64 -5.76 -0.45 3.52
N MET A 65 -6.22 -0.31 4.75
CA MET A 65 -5.74 -1.06 5.90
C MET A 65 -6.61 -2.30 6.09
N GLU A 66 -5.98 -3.47 6.15
CA GLU A 66 -6.63 -4.72 6.57
C GLU A 66 -6.11 -5.15 7.93
N SER A 67 -7.01 -5.61 8.80
CA SER A 67 -6.68 -6.11 10.12
C SER A 67 -7.65 -7.21 10.52
N GLY A 68 -7.16 -8.26 11.17
CA GLY A 68 -8.00 -9.27 11.80
C GLY A 68 -8.77 -8.75 13.01
N LYS A 69 -8.35 -7.60 13.59
CA LYS A 69 -9.03 -6.97 14.72
C LYS A 69 -10.30 -6.25 14.28
N THR A 70 -11.42 -6.59 14.90
CA THR A 70 -12.70 -5.91 14.66
C THR A 70 -12.64 -4.46 15.15
N GLY A 71 -12.99 -3.51 14.27
CA GLY A 71 -13.02 -2.08 14.60
C GLY A 71 -11.65 -1.41 14.56
N ALA A 72 -10.63 -2.08 13.99
CA ALA A 72 -9.34 -1.45 13.76
C ALA A 72 -9.49 -0.20 12.91
N SER A 73 -8.76 0.85 13.25
CA SER A 73 -8.77 2.13 12.58
C SER A 73 -7.37 2.73 12.48
N GLN A 74 -7.14 3.49 11.41
CA GLN A 74 -5.93 4.28 11.27
C GLN A 74 -6.02 5.53 12.15
N SER A 75 -4.94 5.83 12.87
CA SER A 75 -4.79 7.07 13.64
C SER A 75 -3.82 8.06 12.99
N ALA A 76 -2.81 7.54 12.28
CA ALA A 76 -1.84 8.36 11.57
C ALA A 76 -1.28 7.63 10.34
N TYR A 77 -0.65 8.39 9.45
CA TYR A 77 0.11 7.84 8.33
C TYR A 77 1.38 8.66 8.04
N GLN A 78 2.30 8.06 7.30
CA GLN A 78 3.44 8.73 6.69
C GLN A 78 3.68 8.17 5.30
N ILE A 79 3.69 9.02 4.28
CA ILE A 79 4.00 8.64 2.89
C ILE A 79 5.44 9.01 2.60
N THR A 80 6.17 8.10 1.98
CA THR A 80 7.51 8.36 1.45
C THR A 80 7.51 8.09 -0.05
N VAL A 81 7.88 9.08 -0.84
CA VAL A 81 8.12 8.95 -2.29
C VAL A 81 9.61 9.02 -2.55
N MET A 82 10.12 8.13 -3.38
CA MET A 82 11.55 7.98 -3.70
C MET A 82 11.75 7.93 -5.21
N ASP A 83 12.93 8.34 -5.67
CA ASP A 83 13.40 8.02 -7.00
C ASP A 83 13.81 6.53 -7.11
N MET A 84 14.12 6.06 -8.32
CA MET A 84 14.57 4.68 -8.55
C MET A 84 15.97 4.40 -7.97
N GLY A 85 16.69 5.42 -7.55
CA GLY A 85 17.96 5.31 -6.81
C GLY A 85 17.76 5.14 -5.30
N GLY A 86 16.52 5.22 -4.81
CA GLY A 86 16.19 5.14 -3.38
C GLY A 86 16.36 6.46 -2.62
N ASN A 87 16.58 7.58 -3.31
CA ASN A 87 16.63 8.88 -2.67
C ASN A 87 15.21 9.38 -2.41
N THR A 88 14.96 9.87 -1.20
CA THR A 88 13.66 10.45 -0.84
C THR A 88 13.43 11.75 -1.62
N VAL A 89 12.35 11.77 -2.40
CA VAL A 89 11.86 12.93 -3.14
C VAL A 89 10.83 13.70 -2.31
N TRP A 90 10.03 12.97 -1.54
CA TRP A 90 9.06 13.54 -0.64
C TRP A 90 8.80 12.63 0.55
N ASP A 91 8.65 13.24 1.71
CA ASP A 91 8.21 12.62 2.95
C ASP A 91 7.12 13.52 3.54
N SER A 92 5.94 12.98 3.73
CA SER A 92 4.82 13.73 4.34
C SER A 92 5.06 14.06 5.81
N GLY A 93 6.06 13.44 6.44
CA GLY A 93 6.12 13.32 7.89
C GLY A 93 4.93 12.52 8.43
N VAL A 94 4.87 12.37 9.74
CA VAL A 94 3.72 11.75 10.39
C VAL A 94 2.53 12.71 10.36
N VAL A 95 1.42 12.26 9.78
CA VAL A 95 0.16 13.00 9.68
C VAL A 95 -0.88 12.30 10.55
N GLU A 96 -1.33 12.94 11.61
CA GLU A 96 -2.39 12.45 12.50
C GLU A 96 -3.74 12.52 11.78
N SER A 97 -4.12 11.43 11.10
CA SER A 97 -5.34 11.36 10.30
C SER A 97 -5.77 9.93 10.04
N GLY A 98 -7.08 9.69 10.07
CA GLY A 98 -7.71 8.44 9.60
C GLY A 98 -7.96 8.41 8.08
N GLU A 99 -7.62 9.47 7.35
CA GLU A 99 -7.78 9.53 5.89
C GLU A 99 -6.76 8.61 5.21
N SER A 100 -7.24 7.82 4.25
CA SER A 100 -6.41 6.92 3.45
C SER A 100 -6.71 7.01 1.95
N THR A 101 -7.49 8.01 1.54
CA THR A 101 -7.93 8.19 0.16
C THR A 101 -7.65 9.61 -0.32
N ASN A 102 -7.26 9.73 -1.60
CA ASN A 102 -7.01 11.02 -2.25
C ASN A 102 -6.00 11.91 -1.51
N ILE A 103 -4.99 11.33 -0.90
CA ILE A 103 -3.91 12.07 -0.25
C ILE A 103 -3.00 12.65 -1.33
N LYS A 104 -2.96 13.98 -1.42
CA LYS A 104 -2.20 14.66 -2.48
C LYS A 104 -0.71 14.66 -2.20
N TYR A 105 0.06 14.40 -3.24
CA TYR A 105 1.48 14.70 -3.25
C TYR A 105 1.70 16.21 -3.01
N ASN A 106 2.60 16.54 -2.11
CA ASN A 106 2.93 17.92 -1.74
C ASN A 106 4.45 18.10 -1.58
N GLY A 107 5.23 17.39 -2.40
CA GLY A 107 6.68 17.48 -2.45
C GLY A 107 7.17 18.47 -3.50
N GLU A 108 8.45 18.34 -3.84
CA GLU A 108 9.05 19.09 -4.94
C GLU A 108 8.41 18.68 -6.28
N GLU A 109 8.57 19.54 -7.29
CA GLU A 109 8.01 19.31 -8.63
C GLU A 109 8.55 17.99 -9.23
N LEU A 110 7.64 17.10 -9.62
CA LEU A 110 7.98 15.85 -10.26
C LEU A 110 8.58 16.08 -11.65
N GLN A 111 9.59 15.29 -12.00
CA GLN A 111 10.23 15.37 -13.30
C GLN A 111 9.42 14.60 -14.36
N PRO A 112 9.35 15.06 -15.60
CA PRO A 112 8.65 14.36 -16.68
C PRO A 112 9.35 13.03 -17.04
N LYS A 113 8.56 12.05 -17.51
CA LYS A 113 9.04 10.73 -17.98
C LYS A 113 9.93 10.04 -16.96
N THR A 114 9.58 10.15 -15.68
CA THR A 114 10.39 9.66 -14.56
C THR A 114 9.58 8.68 -13.73
N GLU A 115 10.18 7.54 -13.43
CA GLU A 115 9.62 6.52 -12.55
C GLU A 115 9.97 6.84 -11.09
N TYR A 116 8.96 6.73 -10.23
CA TYR A 116 9.06 6.91 -8.79
C TYR A 116 8.55 5.68 -8.07
N GLN A 117 9.04 5.51 -6.85
CA GLN A 117 8.56 4.52 -5.90
C GLN A 117 7.91 5.23 -4.72
N TRP A 118 6.90 4.60 -4.13
CA TRP A 118 6.32 5.10 -2.89
C TRP A 118 5.83 4.00 -1.98
N LYS A 119 5.79 4.30 -0.71
CA LYS A 119 5.21 3.45 0.33
C LYS A 119 4.50 4.31 1.37
N VAL A 120 3.65 3.69 2.16
CA VAL A 120 3.00 4.33 3.30
C VAL A 120 3.24 3.50 4.56
N ALA A 121 3.58 4.19 5.65
CA ALA A 121 3.52 3.65 7.00
C ALA A 121 2.20 4.09 7.64
N VAL A 122 1.48 3.17 8.25
CA VAL A 122 0.20 3.41 8.93
C VAL A 122 0.38 3.11 10.41
N THR A 123 -0.13 3.99 11.26
CA THR A 123 -0.24 3.78 12.70
C THR A 123 -1.72 3.58 13.04
N ASP A 124 -2.03 2.55 13.82
CA ASP A 124 -3.39 2.26 14.28
C ASP A 124 -3.76 3.01 15.58
N GLU A 125 -4.96 2.76 16.07
CA GLU A 125 -5.49 3.31 17.31
C GLU A 125 -4.72 2.88 18.57
N ASP A 126 -4.00 1.74 18.48
CA ASP A 126 -3.16 1.23 19.58
C ASP A 126 -1.72 1.77 19.53
N GLY A 127 -1.38 2.56 18.52
CA GLY A 127 -0.05 3.13 18.29
C GLY A 127 0.93 2.16 17.64
N SER A 128 0.48 1.01 17.13
CA SER A 128 1.32 0.11 16.35
C SER A 128 1.47 0.65 14.92
N THR A 129 2.68 0.60 14.40
CA THR A 129 2.99 1.09 13.05
C THR A 129 3.55 -0.03 12.18
N TRP A 130 3.11 -0.12 10.94
CA TRP A 130 3.62 -1.02 9.90
C TRP A 130 3.63 -0.35 8.54
N GLU A 131 4.42 -0.88 7.62
CA GLU A 131 4.61 -0.30 6.30
C GLU A 131 3.96 -1.16 5.22
N SER A 132 3.56 -0.52 4.12
CA SER A 132 3.11 -1.21 2.91
C SER A 132 4.30 -1.78 2.12
N ASP A 133 3.98 -2.66 1.16
CA ASP A 133 4.87 -2.90 0.04
C ASP A 133 5.14 -1.61 -0.74
N VAL A 134 6.20 -1.63 -1.54
CA VAL A 134 6.55 -0.51 -2.42
C VAL A 134 5.72 -0.59 -3.70
N ASN A 135 5.05 0.51 -4.05
CA ASN A 135 4.39 0.70 -5.33
C ASN A 135 5.16 1.70 -6.18
N THR A 136 4.91 1.69 -7.49
CA THR A 136 5.54 2.59 -8.44
C THR A 136 4.52 3.45 -9.18
N PHE A 137 4.97 4.55 -9.76
CA PHE A 137 4.26 5.29 -10.79
C PHE A 137 5.28 5.97 -11.70
N GLU A 138 4.91 6.16 -12.96
CA GLU A 138 5.72 6.88 -13.93
C GLU A 138 4.96 8.12 -14.39
N THR A 139 5.63 9.27 -14.40
CA THR A 139 5.06 10.52 -14.90
C THR A 139 5.05 10.55 -16.43
N SER A 140 4.06 11.24 -16.99
CA SER A 140 4.01 11.56 -18.41
C SER A 140 4.97 12.70 -18.77
N PHE A 141 4.71 13.41 -19.84
CA PHE A 141 5.47 14.59 -20.21
C PHE A 141 5.29 15.78 -19.24
N LEU A 142 4.20 15.81 -18.46
CA LEU A 142 3.85 16.87 -17.52
C LEU A 142 3.82 18.28 -18.12
N ASP A 143 3.75 18.39 -19.44
CA ASP A 143 3.65 19.66 -20.15
C ASP A 143 2.33 19.83 -20.87
N THR A 144 1.92 21.06 -21.08
CA THR A 144 0.71 21.41 -21.80
C THR A 144 0.99 21.93 -23.22
N THR A 145 2.25 21.98 -23.62
CA THR A 145 2.70 22.70 -24.83
C THR A 145 3.04 21.80 -26.01
N TYR A 146 3.11 20.49 -25.81
CA TYR A 146 3.63 19.52 -26.78
C TYR A 146 5.12 19.64 -27.10
N ASP A 147 5.87 20.53 -26.43
CA ASP A 147 7.31 20.71 -26.68
C ASP A 147 8.10 19.44 -26.36
N SER A 148 7.66 18.67 -25.39
CA SER A 148 8.24 17.37 -25.03
C SER A 148 8.12 16.30 -26.12
N TRP A 149 7.27 16.50 -27.13
CA TRP A 149 7.16 15.60 -28.27
C TRP A 149 8.29 15.83 -29.30
N GLY A 150 8.99 16.95 -29.21
CA GLY A 150 10.09 17.30 -30.11
C GLY A 150 9.65 17.28 -31.58
N ASP A 151 10.39 16.54 -32.39
CA ASP A 151 10.10 16.40 -33.83
C ASP A 151 9.05 15.34 -34.20
N ALA A 152 8.36 14.75 -33.20
CA ALA A 152 7.33 13.74 -33.44
C ALA A 152 6.21 14.31 -34.29
N LYS A 153 5.71 13.50 -35.21
CA LYS A 153 4.61 13.87 -36.12
C LYS A 153 3.49 12.84 -36.04
N TRP A 154 2.28 13.32 -36.11
CA TRP A 154 1.14 12.44 -36.25
C TRP A 154 1.22 11.61 -37.53
N ILE A 155 1.09 10.31 -37.39
CA ILE A 155 1.00 9.39 -38.51
C ILE A 155 -0.47 9.01 -38.71
N GLY A 156 -0.90 8.94 -39.96
CA GLY A 156 -2.25 8.57 -40.29
C GLY A 156 -2.36 8.22 -41.78
N TYR A 157 -3.50 7.70 -42.16
CA TYR A 157 -3.81 7.46 -43.60
C TYR A 157 -4.07 8.78 -44.28
N SER A 158 -3.44 8.97 -45.45
CA SER A 158 -3.83 10.07 -46.33
C SER A 158 -5.24 9.82 -46.88
N LYS A 159 -5.99 10.88 -47.16
CA LYS A 159 -7.33 10.77 -47.76
C LYS A 159 -7.32 9.92 -49.05
N LYS A 160 -6.25 10.02 -49.83
CA LYS A 160 -6.04 9.23 -51.04
C LYS A 160 -6.01 7.72 -50.78
N ASN A 161 -5.40 7.29 -49.70
CA ASN A 161 -5.32 5.88 -49.32
C ASN A 161 -6.65 5.36 -48.76
N LEU A 162 -7.41 6.20 -48.07
CA LEU A 162 -8.76 5.87 -47.61
C LEU A 162 -9.74 5.71 -48.79
N ASP A 163 -9.69 6.62 -49.75
CA ASP A 163 -10.53 6.56 -50.93
C ASP A 163 -10.21 5.32 -51.80
N ALA A 164 -8.95 4.89 -51.87
CA ALA A 164 -8.53 3.68 -52.59
C ALA A 164 -8.94 2.38 -51.93
N ALA A 165 -9.13 2.38 -50.61
CA ALA A 165 -9.59 1.21 -49.86
C ALA A 165 -11.12 1.06 -49.87
N ALA A 166 -11.85 2.10 -50.26
CA ALA A 166 -13.32 2.13 -50.34
C ALA A 166 -13.87 1.87 -51.74
N ALA A 167 -13.01 1.74 -52.75
CA ALA A 167 -13.35 1.47 -54.15
C ALA A 167 -13.18 -0.02 -54.50
#